data_3215458872c6c09a6aef3c3e107830d3
#
_entry.id   3215458872c6c09a6aef3c3e107830d3
#
_cell.length_a   1.000
_cell.length_b   1.000
_cell.length_c   1.000
_cell.angle_alpha   90.00
_cell.angle_beta   90.00
_cell.angle_gamma   90.00
#
_symmetry.space_group_name_H-M   'P 1'
#
loop_
_entity.id
_entity.type
_entity.pdbx_description
1 polymer ?
#
loop_
_entity_poly.entity_id
_entity_poly.type
_entity_poly.pdbx_seq_one_letter_code
_entity_poly.pdbx_strand_id
1 'polypeptide(L)'
;MKLRRFLHGATAALAIAVAGVPPAYAQSDPTGEWRVARGVATIRIVDCGGQYWGLLAWEQTPGFDLNNPDPALRGRPMLGMPILLGMTASGPNEWRGAIYNAENGRTYSGSISLPDPDTLQVKGCVLGILCGGERWTRVSPPPAAATTSPPKPPAPKPPARASGARESSQARAQASPRTQSAEEICSGLLNLPGGPHERGLK
;
A
#
# COMPACT_ATOMS: atom_id res chain seq x y z
N MET A 1 -73.28 -49.73 -20.33
CA MET A 1 -72.01 -49.64 -19.64
C MET A 1 -71.17 -48.56 -20.30
N LYS A 2 -71.00 -47.36 -19.66
CA LYS A 2 -70.23 -46.22 -20.19
C LYS A 2 -69.02 -45.96 -19.27
N LEU A 3 -67.85 -46.26 -19.78
CA LEU A 3 -66.60 -46.10 -19.08
C LEU A 3 -66.12 -44.64 -19.21
N ARG A 4 -66.15 -43.88 -18.14
CA ARG A 4 -65.59 -42.47 -18.09
C ARG A 4 -64.10 -42.58 -17.73
N ARG A 5 -63.24 -42.14 -18.68
CA ARG A 5 -61.81 -41.94 -18.44
C ARG A 5 -61.60 -40.56 -17.82
N PHE A 6 -61.08 -40.52 -16.59
CA PHE A 6 -60.59 -39.30 -15.94
C PHE A 6 -59.15 -39.03 -16.41
N LEU A 7 -58.93 -37.98 -17.16
CA LEU A 7 -57.59 -37.47 -17.40
C LEU A 7 -57.18 -36.62 -16.19
N HIS A 8 -56.15 -37.07 -15.49
CA HIS A 8 -55.50 -36.30 -14.46
C HIS A 8 -54.36 -35.52 -15.15
N GLY A 9 -54.52 -34.20 -15.30
CA GLY A 9 -53.47 -33.29 -15.75
C GLY A 9 -52.51 -32.99 -14.59
N ALA A 10 -51.28 -33.48 -14.67
CA ALA A 10 -50.22 -33.11 -13.74
C ALA A 10 -49.61 -31.81 -14.18
N THR A 11 -49.86 -30.73 -13.44
CA THR A 11 -49.19 -29.41 -13.59
C THR A 11 -47.87 -29.45 -12.82
N ALA A 12 -46.76 -29.61 -13.55
CA ALA A 12 -45.42 -29.47 -12.98
C ALA A 12 -45.13 -28.00 -12.73
N ALA A 13 -45.07 -27.59 -11.45
CA ALA A 13 -44.62 -26.25 -11.04
C ALA A 13 -43.10 -26.18 -11.11
N LEU A 14 -42.56 -25.41 -12.04
CA LEU A 14 -41.13 -25.14 -12.17
C LEU A 14 -40.72 -24.11 -11.09
N ALA A 15 -40.11 -24.57 -9.99
CA ALA A 15 -39.53 -23.69 -8.97
C ALA A 15 -38.21 -23.13 -9.47
N ILE A 16 -38.17 -21.84 -9.83
CA ILE A 16 -36.95 -21.09 -10.15
C ILE A 16 -36.24 -20.77 -8.82
N ALA A 17 -35.21 -21.50 -8.50
CA ALA A 17 -34.33 -21.17 -7.39
C ALA A 17 -33.49 -19.92 -7.76
N VAL A 18 -33.84 -18.76 -7.20
CA VAL A 18 -33.02 -17.55 -7.28
C VAL A 18 -31.81 -17.78 -6.39
N ALA A 19 -30.69 -18.20 -7.00
CA ALA A 19 -29.40 -18.24 -6.31
C ALA A 19 -29.00 -16.81 -5.94
N GLY A 20 -29.17 -16.44 -4.68
CA GLY A 20 -28.71 -15.16 -4.14
C GLY A 20 -27.20 -15.08 -4.30
N VAL A 21 -26.71 -14.18 -5.14
CA VAL A 21 -25.30 -13.83 -5.23
C VAL A 21 -24.90 -13.22 -3.86
N PRO A 22 -23.94 -13.82 -3.10
CA PRO A 22 -23.52 -13.23 -1.86
C PRO A 22 -22.97 -11.82 -2.14
N PRO A 23 -23.22 -10.82 -1.26
CA PRO A 23 -22.65 -9.50 -1.44
C PRO A 23 -21.12 -9.64 -1.48
N ALA A 24 -20.51 -9.23 -2.57
CA ALA A 24 -19.07 -9.08 -2.65
C ALA A 24 -18.71 -7.98 -1.63
N TYR A 25 -18.19 -8.37 -0.48
CA TYR A 25 -17.59 -7.43 0.46
C TYR A 25 -16.40 -6.79 -0.27
N ALA A 26 -16.53 -5.53 -0.65
CA ALA A 26 -15.40 -4.77 -1.17
C ALA A 26 -14.32 -4.80 -0.09
N GLN A 27 -13.20 -5.44 -0.39
CA GLN A 27 -12.05 -5.45 0.52
C GLN A 27 -11.58 -4.01 0.64
N SER A 28 -11.46 -3.52 1.87
CA SER A 28 -10.96 -2.17 2.11
C SER A 28 -9.51 -2.06 1.61
N ASP A 29 -9.16 -0.91 1.05
CA ASP A 29 -7.85 -0.67 0.46
C ASP A 29 -6.94 0.05 1.48
N PRO A 30 -5.80 -0.56 1.90
CA PRO A 30 -4.86 0.07 2.81
C PRO A 30 -3.96 1.10 2.14
N THR A 31 -4.00 1.26 0.81
CA THR A 31 -3.16 2.25 0.12
C THR A 31 -3.45 3.67 0.57
N GLY A 32 -2.48 4.56 0.35
CA GLY A 32 -2.57 5.96 0.75
C GLY A 32 -1.55 6.34 1.80
N GLU A 33 -1.72 7.50 2.41
CA GLU A 33 -0.79 8.03 3.40
C GLU A 33 -1.39 7.97 4.80
N TRP A 34 -0.58 7.52 5.75
CA TRP A 34 -0.97 7.24 7.12
C TRP A 34 -0.05 7.94 8.10
N ARG A 35 -0.61 8.68 9.04
CA ARG A 35 0.14 9.35 10.12
C ARG A 35 0.31 8.38 11.28
N VAL A 36 1.54 8.16 11.73
CA VAL A 36 1.86 7.35 12.91
C VAL A 36 1.24 7.96 14.18
N ALA A 37 1.03 7.14 15.22
CA ALA A 37 0.32 7.53 16.44
C ALA A 37 0.88 8.80 17.10
N ARG A 38 2.21 8.95 17.14
CA ARG A 38 2.88 10.13 17.71
C ARG A 38 2.86 11.37 16.80
N GLY A 39 2.36 11.25 15.59
CA GLY A 39 2.27 12.35 14.62
C GLY A 39 3.59 12.80 14.00
N VAL A 40 4.71 12.17 14.34
CA VAL A 40 6.07 12.59 13.96
C VAL A 40 6.49 12.11 12.57
N ALA A 41 5.70 11.25 11.93
CA ALA A 41 5.98 10.70 10.61
C ALA A 41 4.69 10.34 9.88
N THR A 42 4.79 10.20 8.55
CA THR A 42 3.75 9.56 7.74
C THR A 42 4.35 8.45 6.90
N ILE A 43 3.57 7.41 6.72
CA ILE A 43 3.90 6.23 5.91
C ILE A 43 2.98 6.21 4.70
N ARG A 44 3.52 6.14 3.51
CA ARG A 44 2.76 5.91 2.28
C ARG A 44 2.73 4.43 1.96
N ILE A 45 1.54 3.87 1.87
CA ILE A 45 1.32 2.48 1.47
C ILE A 45 0.97 2.45 -0.01
N VAL A 46 1.65 1.58 -0.76
CA VAL A 46 1.43 1.32 -2.19
C VAL A 46 1.19 -0.16 -2.42
N ASP A 47 0.40 -0.48 -3.44
CA ASP A 47 0.20 -1.85 -3.92
C ASP A 47 1.20 -2.15 -5.05
N CYS A 48 2.01 -3.18 -4.87
CA CYS A 48 2.97 -3.68 -5.84
C CYS A 48 2.57 -5.10 -6.29
N GLY A 49 1.46 -5.19 -7.01
CA GLY A 49 0.98 -6.46 -7.55
C GLY A 49 0.39 -7.40 -6.49
N GLY A 50 -0.40 -6.88 -5.56
CA GLY A 50 -1.02 -7.62 -4.47
C GLY A 50 -0.14 -7.74 -3.21
N GLN A 51 1.05 -7.17 -3.24
CA GLN A 51 1.91 -6.96 -2.08
C GLN A 51 1.95 -5.49 -1.71
N TYR A 52 1.55 -5.16 -0.50
CA TYR A 52 1.57 -3.79 -0.01
C TYR A 52 2.90 -3.48 0.66
N TRP A 53 3.43 -2.31 0.32
CA TRP A 53 4.68 -1.78 0.88
C TRP A 53 4.41 -0.41 1.47
N GLY A 54 4.92 -0.16 2.67
CA GLY A 54 4.80 1.14 3.34
C GLY A 54 6.15 1.82 3.44
N LEU A 55 6.29 3.02 2.86
CA LEU A 55 7.51 3.80 2.86
C LEU A 55 7.35 5.05 3.72
N LEU A 56 8.41 5.44 4.43
CA LEU A 56 8.44 6.70 5.16
C LEU A 56 8.29 7.87 4.18
N ALA A 57 7.14 8.55 4.20
CA ALA A 57 6.80 9.60 3.23
C ALA A 57 7.10 10.99 3.75
N TRP A 58 7.08 11.17 5.06
CA TRP A 58 7.43 12.40 5.76
C TRP A 58 7.87 12.08 7.18
N GLU A 59 8.79 12.86 7.68
CA GLU A 59 9.26 12.84 9.08
C GLU A 59 9.42 14.27 9.59
N GLN A 60 9.13 14.47 10.86
CA GLN A 60 9.25 15.77 11.52
C GLN A 60 10.72 16.19 11.66
N THR A 61 11.57 15.24 11.97
CA THR A 61 13.02 15.45 12.11
C THR A 61 13.72 14.47 11.18
N PRO A 62 14.35 14.95 10.11
CA PRO A 62 15.10 14.10 9.19
C PRO A 62 16.19 13.31 9.92
N GLY A 63 16.28 12.02 9.61
CA GLY A 63 17.22 11.11 10.24
C GLY A 63 17.83 10.09 9.27
N PHE A 64 18.72 9.26 9.83
CA PHE A 64 19.38 8.17 9.12
C PHE A 64 19.10 6.84 9.83
N ASP A 65 19.20 5.75 9.08
CA ASP A 65 18.95 4.38 9.56
C ASP A 65 20.19 3.82 10.34
N LEU A 66 20.59 4.55 11.39
CA LEU A 66 21.84 4.33 12.10
C LEU A 66 21.94 2.94 12.75
N ASN A 67 20.81 2.32 13.09
CA ASN A 67 20.75 1.02 13.74
C ASN A 67 20.60 -0.14 12.74
N ASN A 68 20.73 0.13 11.43
CA ASN A 68 20.62 -0.93 10.44
C ASN A 68 21.64 -2.04 10.71
N PRO A 69 21.26 -3.33 10.70
CA PRO A 69 22.17 -4.45 10.86
C PRO A 69 23.28 -4.48 9.79
N ASP A 70 22.95 -4.03 8.56
CA ASP A 70 23.95 -3.83 7.50
C ASP A 70 24.65 -2.47 7.66
N PRO A 71 25.95 -2.43 7.98
CA PRO A 71 26.70 -1.18 8.12
C PRO A 71 26.66 -0.29 6.87
N ALA A 72 26.55 -0.88 5.68
CA ALA A 72 26.51 -0.12 4.42
C ALA A 72 25.22 0.71 4.29
N LEU A 73 24.16 0.34 5.00
CA LEU A 73 22.87 1.02 4.98
C LEU A 73 22.67 2.05 6.10
N ARG A 74 23.57 2.13 7.07
CA ARG A 74 23.42 3.04 8.24
C ARG A 74 23.44 4.52 7.87
N GLY A 75 24.06 4.87 6.75
CA GLY A 75 24.08 6.25 6.25
C GLY A 75 22.92 6.63 5.34
N ARG A 76 21.98 5.73 5.07
CA ARG A 76 20.83 6.05 4.21
C ARG A 76 19.83 6.94 4.95
N PRO A 77 19.25 7.94 4.29
CA PRO A 77 18.14 8.69 4.85
C PRO A 77 16.95 7.78 5.19
N MET A 78 16.25 8.09 6.28
CA MET A 78 15.02 7.37 6.62
C MET A 78 13.88 7.69 5.64
N LEU A 79 13.84 8.90 5.11
CA LEU A 79 12.86 9.29 4.10
C LEU A 79 12.94 8.36 2.86
N GLY A 80 11.82 7.79 2.46
CA GLY A 80 11.75 6.81 1.38
C GLY A 80 12.07 5.38 1.79
N MET A 81 12.46 5.15 3.02
CA MET A 81 12.80 3.81 3.52
C MET A 81 11.55 2.96 3.70
N PRO A 82 11.56 1.68 3.26
CA PRO A 82 10.45 0.77 3.49
C PRO A 82 10.38 0.35 4.96
N ILE A 83 9.20 0.54 5.55
CA ILE A 83 8.86 0.18 6.94
C ILE A 83 7.93 -1.04 6.96
N LEU A 84 6.89 -1.05 6.10
CA LEU A 84 6.04 -2.22 5.90
C LEU A 84 6.55 -2.97 4.68
N LEU A 85 6.83 -4.27 4.86
CA LEU A 85 7.56 -5.07 3.89
C LEU A 85 6.70 -6.23 3.38
N GLY A 86 6.24 -6.15 2.12
CA GLY A 86 5.57 -7.25 1.42
C GLY A 86 4.33 -7.77 2.15
N MET A 87 3.46 -6.86 2.59
CA MET A 87 2.20 -7.22 3.25
C MET A 87 1.25 -7.86 2.25
N THR A 88 0.83 -9.09 2.50
CA THR A 88 -0.12 -9.85 1.67
C THR A 88 -1.42 -10.09 2.42
N ALA A 89 -2.55 -10.15 1.71
CA ALA A 89 -3.86 -10.39 2.30
C ALA A 89 -3.87 -11.70 3.11
N SER A 90 -4.38 -11.65 4.33
CA SER A 90 -4.45 -12.79 5.27
C SER A 90 -5.84 -13.00 5.85
N GLY A 91 -6.76 -12.09 5.57
CA GLY A 91 -8.15 -12.14 6.01
C GLY A 91 -8.91 -10.91 5.52
N PRO A 92 -10.19 -10.79 5.86
CA PRO A 92 -10.96 -9.60 5.57
C PRO A 92 -10.31 -8.36 6.22
N ASN A 93 -9.92 -7.37 5.39
CA ASN A 93 -9.27 -6.13 5.84
C ASN A 93 -8.00 -6.35 6.70
N GLU A 94 -7.31 -7.47 6.52
CA GLU A 94 -6.08 -7.82 7.23
C GLU A 94 -5.00 -8.28 6.24
N TRP A 95 -3.77 -7.80 6.47
CA TRP A 95 -2.57 -8.17 5.70
C TRP A 95 -1.45 -8.52 6.63
N ARG A 96 -0.60 -9.47 6.23
CA ARG A 96 0.56 -9.94 6.99
C ARG A 96 1.83 -9.87 6.16
N GLY A 97 2.91 -9.55 6.84
CA GLY A 97 4.24 -9.44 6.24
C GLY A 97 5.28 -9.17 7.31
N ALA A 98 6.23 -8.28 7.00
CA ALA A 98 7.23 -7.89 7.97
C ALA A 98 7.20 -6.37 8.20
N ILE A 99 7.67 -5.94 9.39
CA ILE A 99 7.77 -4.55 9.78
C ILE A 99 9.22 -4.29 10.21
N TYR A 100 9.86 -3.34 9.56
CA TYR A 100 11.19 -2.88 9.95
C TYR A 100 11.06 -1.74 10.96
N ASN A 101 11.81 -1.83 12.06
CA ASN A 101 11.90 -0.78 13.06
C ASN A 101 13.31 -0.17 13.06
N ALA A 102 13.43 1.06 12.55
CA ALA A 102 14.69 1.78 12.48
C ALA A 102 15.25 2.19 13.85
N GLU A 103 14.42 2.29 14.88
CA GLU A 103 14.87 2.63 16.24
C GLU A 103 15.81 1.56 16.83
N ASN A 104 15.67 0.30 16.39
CA ASN A 104 16.51 -0.80 16.88
C ASN A 104 17.09 -1.69 15.78
N GLY A 105 16.86 -1.35 14.51
CA GLY A 105 17.39 -2.07 13.35
C GLY A 105 16.82 -3.47 13.15
N ARG A 106 15.67 -3.80 13.77
CA ARG A 106 15.09 -5.15 13.71
C ARG A 106 13.89 -5.21 12.79
N THR A 107 13.73 -6.37 12.17
CA THR A 107 12.53 -6.72 11.41
C THR A 107 11.69 -7.70 12.21
N TYR A 108 10.40 -7.42 12.28
CA TYR A 108 9.41 -8.21 13.02
C TYR A 108 8.39 -8.82 12.07
N SER A 109 7.87 -10.00 12.40
CA SER A 109 6.62 -10.44 11.78
C SER A 109 5.51 -9.45 12.15
N GLY A 110 4.71 -9.04 11.19
CA GLY A 110 3.72 -8.02 11.44
C GLY A 110 2.43 -8.20 10.66
N SER A 111 1.42 -7.49 11.12
CA SER A 111 0.15 -7.36 10.43
C SER A 111 -0.33 -5.92 10.45
N ILE A 112 -1.11 -5.59 9.43
CA ILE A 112 -1.91 -4.38 9.38
C ILE A 112 -3.37 -4.79 9.19
N SER A 113 -4.29 -4.02 9.77
CA SER A 113 -5.72 -4.21 9.55
C SER A 113 -6.45 -2.87 9.51
N LEU A 114 -7.54 -2.83 8.75
CA LEU A 114 -8.42 -1.67 8.63
C LEU A 114 -9.72 -1.93 9.35
N PRO A 115 -9.84 -1.55 10.65
CA PRO A 115 -11.10 -1.63 11.38
C PRO A 115 -12.14 -0.65 10.84
N ASP A 116 -11.71 0.47 10.28
CA ASP A 116 -12.51 1.48 9.58
C ASP A 116 -11.67 2.13 8.47
N PRO A 117 -12.26 2.91 7.54
CA PRO A 117 -11.53 3.48 6.40
C PRO A 117 -10.39 4.45 6.77
N ASP A 118 -10.43 5.06 7.95
CA ASP A 118 -9.50 6.12 8.37
C ASP A 118 -8.53 5.68 9.47
N THR A 119 -8.67 4.44 9.96
CA THR A 119 -7.81 3.86 10.99
C THR A 119 -7.08 2.63 10.49
N LEU A 120 -5.76 2.64 10.55
CA LEU A 120 -4.91 1.47 10.29
C LEU A 120 -4.32 0.98 11.61
N GLN A 121 -4.67 -0.24 12.01
CA GLN A 121 -4.03 -0.91 13.14
C GLN A 121 -2.78 -1.61 12.65
N VAL A 122 -1.62 -1.27 13.21
CA VAL A 122 -0.33 -1.87 12.89
C VAL A 122 0.15 -2.68 14.10
N LYS A 123 0.57 -3.93 13.91
CA LYS A 123 1.08 -4.83 14.96
C LYS A 123 2.36 -5.51 14.50
N GLY A 124 3.40 -5.45 15.34
CA GLY A 124 4.62 -6.23 15.20
C GLY A 124 4.76 -7.24 16.34
N CYS A 125 5.24 -8.43 16.03
CA CYS A 125 5.38 -9.50 17.01
C CYS A 125 6.82 -10.04 17.06
N VAL A 126 7.35 -10.24 18.26
CA VAL A 126 8.59 -10.97 18.53
C VAL A 126 8.23 -12.44 18.75
N LEU A 127 8.86 -13.34 18.00
CA LEU A 127 8.62 -14.79 18.06
C LEU A 127 7.12 -15.17 17.92
N GLY A 128 6.31 -14.29 17.33
CA GLY A 128 4.88 -14.53 17.12
C GLY A 128 3.99 -14.46 18.37
N ILE A 129 4.54 -14.21 19.55
CA ILE A 129 3.82 -14.24 20.84
C ILE A 129 3.82 -12.91 21.59
N LEU A 130 4.91 -12.16 21.56
CA LEU A 130 5.00 -10.84 22.18
C LEU A 130 4.70 -9.77 21.13
N CYS A 131 3.47 -9.29 21.08
CA CYS A 131 3.03 -8.34 20.08
C CYS A 131 2.83 -6.96 20.70
N GLY A 132 3.34 -5.94 20.02
CA GLY A 132 3.05 -4.54 20.26
C GLY A 132 2.50 -3.90 19.01
N GLY A 133 1.89 -2.73 19.14
CA GLY A 133 1.37 -2.06 17.96
C GLY A 133 0.79 -0.70 18.28
N GLU A 134 0.41 0.01 17.24
CA GLU A 134 -0.18 1.34 17.30
C GLU A 134 -1.26 1.53 16.24
N ARG A 135 -2.02 2.61 16.37
CA ARG A 135 -3.01 3.02 15.36
C ARG A 135 -2.49 4.22 14.60
N TRP A 136 -2.58 4.11 13.29
CA TRP A 136 -2.27 5.21 12.38
C TRP A 136 -3.57 5.79 11.83
N THR A 137 -3.57 7.08 11.58
CA THR A 137 -4.72 7.79 10.99
C THR A 137 -4.45 8.11 9.53
N ARG A 138 -5.46 7.93 8.69
CA ARG A 138 -5.36 8.28 7.27
C ARG A 138 -5.14 9.79 7.11
N VAL A 139 -4.15 10.15 6.31
CA VAL A 139 -3.96 11.54 5.91
C VAL A 139 -4.90 11.81 4.74
N SER A 140 -5.95 12.59 4.97
CA SER A 140 -6.82 13.02 3.88
C SER A 140 -5.99 13.80 2.88
N PRO A 141 -6.08 13.52 1.56
CA PRO A 141 -5.50 14.40 0.57
C PRO A 141 -6.10 15.80 0.79
N PRO A 142 -5.30 16.88 0.64
CA PRO A 142 -5.86 18.22 0.64
C PRO A 142 -7.01 18.23 -0.38
N PRO A 143 -8.16 18.90 -0.07
CA PRO A 143 -9.25 18.99 -1.02
C PRO A 143 -8.66 19.40 -2.35
N ALA A 144 -8.92 18.59 -3.38
CA ALA A 144 -8.41 18.86 -4.72
C ALA A 144 -8.79 20.30 -5.04
N ALA A 145 -7.79 21.18 -5.08
CA ALA A 145 -8.02 22.55 -5.51
C ALA A 145 -8.74 22.43 -6.84
N ALA A 146 -9.98 22.92 -6.88
CA ALA A 146 -10.80 22.89 -8.08
C ALA A 146 -9.89 23.37 -9.21
N THR A 147 -9.56 22.50 -10.13
CA THR A 147 -8.74 22.81 -11.29
C THR A 147 -9.54 23.78 -12.16
N THR A 148 -9.52 25.04 -11.79
CA THR A 148 -9.75 26.11 -12.73
C THR A 148 -8.56 26.02 -13.68
N SER A 149 -8.79 25.44 -14.84
CA SER A 149 -7.80 25.38 -15.91
C SER A 149 -7.25 26.79 -16.14
N PRO A 150 -5.94 27.01 -15.99
CA PRO A 150 -5.37 28.30 -16.35
C PRO A 150 -5.59 28.53 -17.85
N PRO A 151 -5.89 29.78 -18.29
CA PRO A 151 -5.96 30.08 -19.71
C PRO A 151 -4.60 29.75 -20.33
N LYS A 152 -4.64 29.01 -21.45
CA LYS A 152 -3.49 28.58 -22.25
C LYS A 152 -2.61 29.80 -22.59
N PRO A 153 -1.35 29.89 -22.11
CA PRO A 153 -0.43 30.93 -22.54
C PRO A 153 -0.07 30.78 -24.02
N PRO A 154 0.19 31.86 -24.76
CA PRO A 154 0.67 31.77 -26.13
C PRO A 154 2.08 31.16 -26.17
N ALA A 155 2.32 30.30 -27.17
CA ALA A 155 3.56 29.56 -27.36
C ALA A 155 4.78 30.50 -27.46
N PRO A 156 5.84 30.30 -26.67
CA PRO A 156 7.14 30.89 -26.87
C PRO A 156 7.95 30.13 -27.92
N LYS A 157 8.66 30.89 -28.76
CA LYS A 157 9.67 30.39 -29.70
C LYS A 157 10.82 29.68 -28.98
N PRO A 158 11.48 28.70 -29.62
CA PRO A 158 12.55 27.94 -29.01
C PRO A 158 13.86 28.72 -28.94
N PRO A 159 14.54 28.73 -27.81
CA PRO A 159 15.97 28.99 -27.74
C PRO A 159 16.77 27.67 -27.57
N ALA A 160 18.01 27.78 -28.00
CA ALA A 160 19.02 26.82 -28.27
C ALA A 160 19.41 25.90 -27.07
N ARG A 161 19.91 24.71 -27.47
CA ARG A 161 20.74 23.73 -26.74
C ARG A 161 21.53 24.33 -25.56
N ALA A 162 21.38 23.68 -24.41
CA ALA A 162 22.44 23.58 -23.42
C ALA A 162 22.34 22.25 -22.67
N SER A 163 23.49 21.62 -22.53
CA SER A 163 23.81 20.36 -21.88
C SER A 163 23.31 20.25 -20.45
N GLY A 164 22.48 19.24 -20.15
CA GLY A 164 21.97 19.01 -18.80
C GLY A 164 21.60 17.54 -18.53
N ALA A 165 22.37 16.58 -19.04
CA ALA A 165 22.05 15.15 -18.92
C ALA A 165 22.62 14.46 -17.67
N ARG A 166 23.25 15.18 -16.73
CA ARG A 166 23.84 14.60 -15.50
C ARG A 166 23.11 14.98 -14.19
N GLU A 167 22.25 15.98 -14.21
CA GLU A 167 21.56 16.45 -12.98
C GLU A 167 20.27 15.70 -12.66
N SER A 168 19.64 15.09 -13.68
CA SER A 168 18.36 14.38 -13.51
C SER A 168 18.41 13.07 -12.73
N SER A 169 19.58 12.39 -12.69
CA SER A 169 19.71 11.11 -11.99
C SER A 169 19.92 11.26 -10.48
N GLN A 170 20.57 12.33 -10.03
CA GLN A 170 20.78 12.59 -8.60
C GLN A 170 19.54 13.23 -7.94
N ALA A 171 18.80 14.06 -8.65
CA ALA A 171 17.54 14.64 -8.16
C ALA A 171 16.45 13.57 -7.99
N ARG A 172 16.48 12.49 -8.79
CA ARG A 172 15.51 11.39 -8.71
C ARG A 172 15.69 10.52 -7.46
N ALA A 173 16.92 10.41 -6.93
CA ALA A 173 17.23 9.62 -5.74
C ALA A 173 16.79 10.29 -4.42
N GLN A 174 16.39 11.56 -4.45
CA GLN A 174 15.99 12.35 -3.28
C GLN A 174 14.53 12.78 -3.29
N ALA A 175 13.75 12.35 -4.28
CA ALA A 175 12.33 12.65 -4.32
C ALA A 175 11.58 11.93 -3.17
N SER A 176 10.83 12.71 -2.38
CA SER A 176 9.97 12.14 -1.34
C SER A 176 8.98 11.13 -1.95
N PRO A 177 8.69 10.00 -1.29
CA PRO A 177 7.65 9.05 -1.71
C PRO A 177 6.29 9.68 -1.96
N ARG A 178 6.03 10.87 -1.44
CA ARG A 178 4.81 11.63 -1.73
C ARG A 178 4.70 12.09 -3.18
N THR A 179 5.83 12.33 -3.84
CA THR A 179 5.88 12.85 -5.21
C THR A 179 6.12 11.75 -6.25
N GLN A 180 6.53 10.56 -5.83
CA GLN A 180 6.75 9.41 -6.72
C GLN A 180 5.43 8.70 -7.01
N SER A 181 5.27 8.17 -8.22
CA SER A 181 4.15 7.28 -8.55
C SER A 181 4.31 5.92 -7.83
N ALA A 182 3.20 5.19 -7.67
CA ALA A 182 3.26 3.83 -7.12
C ALA A 182 4.15 2.90 -7.96
N GLU A 183 4.12 3.06 -9.29
CA GLU A 183 4.96 2.28 -10.22
C GLU A 183 6.46 2.54 -10.03
N GLU A 184 6.85 3.81 -9.84
CA GLU A 184 8.25 4.17 -9.57
C GLU A 184 8.72 3.58 -8.23
N ILE A 185 7.88 3.65 -7.21
CA ILE A 185 8.17 3.05 -5.89
C ILE A 185 8.32 1.54 -6.03
N CYS A 186 7.37 0.86 -6.67
CA CYS A 186 7.41 -0.60 -6.85
C CYS A 186 8.64 -1.04 -7.63
N SER A 187 8.99 -0.33 -8.70
CA SER A 187 10.21 -0.61 -9.49
C SER A 187 11.49 -0.43 -8.66
N GLY A 188 11.52 0.58 -7.79
CA GLY A 188 12.63 0.80 -6.86
C GLY A 188 12.77 -0.32 -5.83
N LEU A 189 11.65 -0.80 -5.28
CA LEU A 189 11.62 -1.89 -4.29
C LEU A 189 12.09 -3.24 -4.88
N LEU A 190 11.80 -3.51 -6.15
CA LEU A 190 12.25 -4.72 -6.84
C LEU A 190 13.79 -4.77 -7.01
N ASN A 191 14.45 -3.62 -7.04
CA ASN A 191 15.89 -3.50 -7.22
C ASN A 191 16.67 -3.43 -5.90
N LEU A 192 15.99 -3.50 -4.73
CA LEU A 192 16.67 -3.53 -3.45
C LEU A 192 17.30 -4.91 -3.18
N PRO A 193 18.54 -4.99 -2.65
CA PRO A 193 19.09 -6.25 -2.13
C PRO A 193 18.14 -6.80 -1.06
N GLY A 194 17.64 -8.04 -1.23
CA GLY A 194 16.62 -8.64 -0.38
C GLY A 194 15.17 -8.30 -0.77
N GLY A 195 14.95 -7.79 -1.96
CA GLY A 195 13.63 -7.57 -2.56
C GLY A 195 12.82 -8.87 -2.71
N PRO A 196 11.55 -8.77 -3.15
CA PRO A 196 10.61 -9.90 -3.16
C PRO A 196 11.07 -11.11 -3.99
N HIS A 197 11.99 -10.92 -4.94
CA HIS A 197 12.52 -12.01 -5.79
C HIS A 197 13.46 -12.97 -5.08
N GLU A 198 14.17 -12.57 -4.01
CA GLU A 198 15.12 -13.45 -3.32
C GLU A 198 14.49 -14.36 -2.27
N ARG A 199 13.24 -14.14 -1.88
CA ARG A 199 12.53 -14.93 -0.85
C ARG A 199 11.75 -16.13 -1.40
N GLY A 200 11.70 -16.31 -2.71
CA GLY A 200 10.94 -17.38 -3.39
C GLY A 200 11.71 -18.68 -3.64
N LEU A 201 12.98 -18.81 -3.21
CA LEU A 201 13.86 -19.93 -3.54
C LEU A 201 14.55 -20.54 -2.30
N LYS A 202 13.81 -20.73 -1.21
CA LYS A 202 14.27 -21.65 -0.13
C LYS A 202 13.09 -22.40 0.46
#